data_bfa70f7351e8e2898cac1f0fc1a7ebc6
#
_entry.id   bfa70f7351e8e2898cac1f0fc1a7ebc6
#
_cell.length_a   1.000
_cell.length_b   1.000
_cell.length_c   1.000
_cell.angle_alpha   90.00
_cell.angle_beta   90.00
_cell.angle_gamma   90.00
#
_symmetry.space_group_name_H-M   'P 1'
#
loop_
_entity.id
_entity.type
_entity.pdbx_description
1 polymer ?
#
loop_
_entity_poly.entity_id
_entity_poly.type
_entity_poly.pdbx_seq_one_letter_code
_entity_poly.pdbx_strand_id
1 'polypeptide(L)'
;MFDTVASQVSALSFVDIFNFCVFLTFTICYTYQLFYVLVVLTRRAPKKVARANHRYAVMVAARNEETVIADLIHSIKVQNYPAELIDIFVIADNCTDNTADVAREAGAIVFPRSNDKLVGKGYALDYGLKAIWEQYADRDYEAFFVFDADNVLDVNYFREMNATFDNGAKASTSYRNSKNFGSNWISAGYGVWFLREAKFLNQARLTLNTSC
;
A
#
# COMPACT_ATOMS: atom_id res chain seq x y z
N MET A 1 46.72 16.63 -24.91
CA MET A 1 45.37 16.32 -24.34
C MET A 1 45.17 14.81 -24.09
N PHE A 2 45.41 13.93 -25.06
CA PHE A 2 45.30 12.48 -24.88
C PHE A 2 46.32 11.92 -23.88
N ASP A 3 47.56 12.39 -23.91
CA ASP A 3 48.63 11.93 -22.99
C ASP A 3 48.34 12.34 -21.52
N THR A 4 47.72 13.49 -21.31
CA THR A 4 47.34 13.96 -19.96
C THR A 4 46.20 13.10 -19.38
N VAL A 5 45.24 12.71 -20.19
CA VAL A 5 44.17 11.81 -19.77
C VAL A 5 44.66 10.38 -19.46
N ALA A 6 45.56 9.87 -20.31
CA ALA A 6 46.20 8.57 -20.11
C ALA A 6 47.01 8.51 -18.81
N SER A 7 47.76 9.58 -18.50
CA SER A 7 48.52 9.65 -17.24
C SER A 7 47.64 9.76 -15.99
N GLN A 8 46.48 10.41 -16.07
CA GLN A 8 45.54 10.48 -14.99
C GLN A 8 44.83 9.12 -14.74
N VAL A 9 44.50 8.38 -15.80
CA VAL A 9 43.92 7.05 -15.70
C VAL A 9 44.88 6.04 -15.08
N SER A 10 46.17 6.11 -15.40
CA SER A 10 47.19 5.21 -14.83
C SER A 10 47.52 5.51 -13.37
N ALA A 11 47.07 6.64 -12.81
CA ALA A 11 47.24 7.01 -11.41
C ALA A 11 46.04 6.63 -10.54
N LEU A 12 44.95 6.10 -11.13
CA LEU A 12 43.79 5.67 -10.37
C LEU A 12 44.09 4.44 -9.47
N SER A 13 43.77 4.55 -8.20
CA SER A 13 43.88 3.42 -7.29
C SER A 13 42.82 2.36 -7.58
N PHE A 14 43.06 1.14 -7.10
CA PHE A 14 42.03 0.07 -7.19
C PHE A 14 40.67 0.50 -6.63
N VAL A 15 40.69 1.29 -5.55
CA VAL A 15 39.48 1.82 -4.91
C VAL A 15 38.73 2.77 -5.85
N ASP A 16 39.43 3.65 -6.56
CA ASP A 16 38.80 4.58 -7.50
C ASP A 16 38.14 3.85 -8.67
N ILE A 17 38.81 2.85 -9.21
CA ILE A 17 38.26 2.00 -10.29
C ILE A 17 37.03 1.24 -9.78
N PHE A 18 37.13 0.62 -8.61
CA PHE A 18 35.99 -0.09 -7.99
C PHE A 18 34.80 0.83 -7.78
N ASN A 19 34.98 2.00 -7.15
CA ASN A 19 33.93 2.99 -6.94
C ASN A 19 33.31 3.46 -8.24
N PHE A 20 34.12 3.69 -9.28
CA PHE A 20 33.62 4.07 -10.59
C PHE A 20 32.76 2.97 -11.22
N CYS A 21 33.19 1.71 -11.15
CA CYS A 21 32.41 0.57 -11.63
C CYS A 21 31.08 0.43 -10.89
N VAL A 22 31.09 0.58 -9.56
CA VAL A 22 29.89 0.57 -8.73
C VAL A 22 28.96 1.71 -9.15
N PHE A 23 29.47 2.95 -9.23
CA PHE A 23 28.70 4.11 -9.68
C PHE A 23 28.07 3.89 -11.06
N LEU A 24 28.86 3.42 -12.02
CA LEU A 24 28.37 3.15 -13.38
C LEU A 24 27.27 2.08 -13.40
N THR A 25 27.48 1.00 -12.64
CA THR A 25 26.49 -0.08 -12.50
C THR A 25 25.17 0.45 -11.96
N PHE A 26 25.19 1.21 -10.86
CA PHE A 26 23.99 1.81 -10.29
C PHE A 26 23.35 2.81 -11.25
N THR A 27 24.14 3.64 -11.93
CA THR A 27 23.63 4.60 -12.92
C THR A 27 22.88 3.88 -14.03
N ILE A 28 23.44 2.82 -14.60
CA ILE A 28 22.79 2.01 -15.64
C ILE A 28 21.50 1.37 -15.09
N CYS A 29 21.60 0.73 -13.91
CA CYS A 29 20.45 0.07 -13.28
C CYS A 29 19.29 1.04 -12.97
N TYR A 30 19.57 2.30 -12.69
CA TYR A 30 18.53 3.29 -12.36
C TYR A 30 18.07 4.16 -13.53
N THR A 31 18.76 4.13 -14.67
CA THR A 31 18.41 4.94 -15.86
C THR A 31 16.99 4.66 -16.38
N TYR A 32 16.50 3.42 -16.25
CA TYR A 32 15.13 3.10 -16.66
C TYR A 32 14.05 3.92 -15.92
N GLN A 33 14.35 4.43 -14.73
CA GLN A 33 13.41 5.27 -13.98
C GLN A 33 13.16 6.61 -14.66
N LEU A 34 14.18 7.17 -15.33
CA LEU A 34 14.02 8.40 -16.12
C LEU A 34 13.04 8.16 -17.29
N PHE A 35 13.11 6.99 -17.91
CA PHE A 35 12.15 6.59 -18.93
C PHE A 35 10.71 6.53 -18.36
N TYR A 36 10.52 5.96 -17.18
CA TYR A 36 9.19 5.91 -16.54
C TYR A 36 8.69 7.31 -16.18
N VAL A 37 9.55 8.19 -15.70
CA VAL A 37 9.18 9.60 -15.45
C VAL A 37 8.69 10.24 -16.75
N LEU A 38 9.42 10.05 -17.85
CA LEU A 38 9.04 10.60 -19.16
C LEU A 38 7.68 10.05 -19.63
N VAL A 39 7.43 8.74 -19.45
CA VAL A 39 6.14 8.12 -19.80
C VAL A 39 5.00 8.77 -19.02
N VAL A 40 5.14 8.98 -17.72
CA VAL A 40 4.09 9.58 -16.88
C VAL A 40 3.86 11.05 -17.22
N LEU A 41 4.92 11.78 -17.57
CA LEU A 41 4.79 13.20 -17.95
C LEU A 41 4.14 13.38 -19.33
N THR A 42 4.36 12.44 -20.25
CA THR A 42 3.85 12.53 -21.64
C THR A 42 2.52 11.80 -21.83
N ARG A 43 2.20 10.81 -21.01
CA ARG A 43 0.99 10.02 -21.14
C ARG A 43 0.15 10.11 -19.87
N ARG A 44 -1.14 10.43 -20.01
CA ARG A 44 -2.10 10.38 -18.91
C ARG A 44 -2.75 9.01 -18.88
N ALA A 45 -2.77 8.38 -17.72
CA ALA A 45 -3.59 7.17 -17.51
C ALA A 45 -5.07 7.53 -17.74
N PRO A 46 -5.84 6.70 -18.44
CA PRO A 46 -7.26 6.92 -18.63
C PRO A 46 -7.97 6.93 -17.27
N LYS A 47 -8.86 7.90 -17.06
CA LYS A 47 -9.66 7.94 -15.84
C LYS A 47 -10.67 6.79 -15.90
N LYS A 48 -10.58 5.86 -14.95
CA LYS A 48 -11.52 4.76 -14.81
C LYS A 48 -12.81 5.29 -14.18
N VAL A 49 -13.96 4.85 -14.70
CA VAL A 49 -15.28 5.17 -14.15
C VAL A 49 -15.96 3.84 -13.81
N ALA A 50 -16.50 3.73 -12.61
CA ALA A 50 -17.28 2.57 -12.21
C ALA A 50 -18.67 2.60 -12.86
N ARG A 51 -19.17 1.43 -13.24
CA ARG A 51 -20.53 1.21 -13.75
C ARG A 51 -21.47 0.73 -12.66
N ALA A 52 -20.91 0.02 -11.67
CA ALA A 52 -21.62 -0.52 -10.52
C ALA A 52 -20.83 -0.29 -9.22
N ASN A 53 -21.55 -0.32 -8.10
CA ASN A 53 -20.94 -0.40 -6.77
C ASN A 53 -20.92 -1.86 -6.35
N HIS A 54 -19.78 -2.32 -5.84
CA HIS A 54 -19.51 -3.69 -5.43
C HIS A 54 -19.47 -3.80 -3.91
N ARG A 55 -19.72 -5.01 -3.38
CA ARG A 55 -19.66 -5.26 -1.94
C ARG A 55 -18.26 -5.71 -1.51
N TYR A 56 -17.76 -5.10 -0.45
CA TYR A 56 -16.41 -5.31 0.01
C TYR A 56 -16.33 -5.75 1.47
N ALA A 57 -15.42 -6.70 1.75
CA ALA A 57 -14.96 -6.99 3.09
C ALA A 57 -13.63 -6.29 3.34
N VAL A 58 -13.55 -5.52 4.41
CA VAL A 58 -12.30 -4.92 4.88
C VAL A 58 -11.74 -5.77 6.00
N MET A 59 -10.49 -6.19 5.88
CA MET A 59 -9.80 -7.00 6.87
C MET A 59 -8.63 -6.21 7.49
N VAL A 60 -8.60 -6.15 8.80
CA VAL A 60 -7.54 -5.50 9.57
C VAL A 60 -7.01 -6.47 10.61
N ALA A 61 -5.73 -6.88 10.45
CA ALA A 61 -5.05 -7.62 11.51
C ALA A 61 -4.42 -6.61 12.49
N ALA A 62 -4.87 -6.62 13.73
CA ALA A 62 -4.44 -5.68 14.77
C ALA A 62 -3.83 -6.43 15.96
N ARG A 63 -2.72 -5.91 16.49
CA ARG A 63 -2.09 -6.41 17.69
C ARG A 63 -1.59 -5.26 18.55
N ASN A 64 -2.29 -4.99 19.66
CA ASN A 64 -2.00 -3.87 20.56
C ASN A 64 -2.03 -2.51 19.84
N GLU A 65 -3.14 -2.23 19.18
CA GLU A 65 -3.36 -1.03 18.34
C GLU A 65 -4.52 -0.17 18.88
N GLU A 66 -4.81 -0.23 20.19
CA GLU A 66 -5.96 0.47 20.82
C GLU A 66 -5.95 1.99 20.55
N THR A 67 -4.77 2.59 20.34
CA THR A 67 -4.62 4.03 20.14
C THR A 67 -4.93 4.52 18.73
N VAL A 68 -4.95 3.63 17.73
CA VAL A 68 -5.02 4.02 16.30
C VAL A 68 -6.14 3.31 15.53
N ILE A 69 -6.63 2.15 16.02
CA ILE A 69 -7.60 1.34 15.28
C ILE A 69 -8.93 2.08 15.04
N ALA A 70 -9.36 2.92 15.98
CA ALA A 70 -10.59 3.69 15.85
C ALA A 70 -10.51 4.71 14.70
N ASP A 71 -9.35 5.34 14.49
CA ASP A 71 -9.13 6.32 13.41
C ASP A 71 -9.28 5.66 12.03
N LEU A 72 -8.72 4.46 11.85
CA LEU A 72 -8.89 3.68 10.62
C LEU A 72 -10.36 3.37 10.39
N ILE A 73 -11.05 2.78 11.38
CA ILE A 73 -12.47 2.41 11.27
C ILE A 73 -13.33 3.62 10.94
N HIS A 74 -13.08 4.76 11.61
CA HIS A 74 -13.77 6.01 11.31
C HIS A 74 -13.53 6.46 9.88
N SER A 75 -12.29 6.43 9.40
CA SER A 75 -11.94 6.81 8.02
C SER A 75 -12.61 5.94 6.96
N ILE A 76 -12.91 4.68 7.27
CA ILE A 76 -13.68 3.78 6.40
C ILE A 76 -15.18 4.15 6.43
N LYS A 77 -15.73 4.52 7.58
CA LYS A 77 -17.15 4.84 7.72
C LYS A 77 -17.56 6.16 7.07
N VAL A 78 -16.65 7.11 6.95
CA VAL A 78 -16.91 8.42 6.33
C VAL A 78 -16.64 8.47 4.82
N GLN A 79 -16.47 7.31 4.19
CA GLN A 79 -16.18 7.21 2.76
C GLN A 79 -17.33 7.72 1.88
N ASN A 80 -16.97 8.33 0.76
CA ASN A 80 -17.91 8.67 -0.32
C ASN A 80 -18.25 7.41 -1.13
N TYR A 81 -18.85 6.43 -0.45
CA TYR A 81 -19.26 5.12 -0.96
C TYR A 81 -20.42 4.59 -0.10
N PRO A 82 -21.37 3.79 -0.65
CA PRO A 82 -22.48 3.26 0.14
C PRO A 82 -22.00 2.43 1.33
N ALA A 83 -22.32 2.87 2.55
CA ALA A 83 -21.82 2.27 3.77
C ALA A 83 -22.29 0.81 3.96
N GLU A 84 -23.48 0.48 3.44
CA GLU A 84 -24.07 -0.87 3.47
C GLU A 84 -23.33 -1.89 2.59
N LEU A 85 -22.42 -1.42 1.74
CA LEU A 85 -21.61 -2.27 0.87
C LEU A 85 -20.20 -2.51 1.42
N ILE A 86 -19.90 -2.03 2.63
CA ILE A 86 -18.59 -2.19 3.28
C ILE A 86 -18.79 -2.80 4.67
N ASP A 87 -18.30 -4.01 4.87
CA ASP A 87 -18.21 -4.61 6.19
C ASP A 87 -16.76 -4.60 6.69
N ILE A 88 -16.54 -4.20 7.96
CA ILE A 88 -15.21 -4.03 8.54
C ILE A 88 -14.96 -5.15 9.54
N PHE A 89 -13.95 -5.97 9.27
CA PHE A 89 -13.53 -7.10 10.10
C PHE A 89 -12.16 -6.81 10.71
N VAL A 90 -12.09 -6.79 12.04
CA VAL A 90 -10.84 -6.63 12.78
C VAL A 90 -10.47 -7.96 13.41
N ILE A 91 -9.30 -8.47 13.10
CA ILE A 91 -8.73 -9.65 13.72
C ILE A 91 -7.80 -9.17 14.85
N ALA A 92 -8.29 -9.24 16.08
CA ALA A 92 -7.53 -8.88 17.28
C ALA A 92 -6.61 -10.05 17.66
N ASP A 93 -5.38 -10.04 17.11
CA ASP A 93 -4.43 -11.17 17.20
C ASP A 93 -3.47 -11.03 18.36
N ASN A 94 -3.64 -11.87 19.37
CA ASN A 94 -2.81 -11.88 20.58
C ASN A 94 -2.73 -10.49 21.26
N CYS A 95 -3.83 -9.75 21.30
CA CYS A 95 -3.91 -8.47 21.99
C CYS A 95 -3.87 -8.64 23.51
N THR A 96 -3.14 -7.75 24.18
CA THR A 96 -3.06 -7.64 25.64
C THR A 96 -3.63 -6.32 26.14
N ASP A 97 -4.05 -5.44 25.23
CA ASP A 97 -4.69 -4.15 25.45
C ASP A 97 -6.19 -4.18 25.06
N ASN A 98 -6.83 -3.02 25.02
CA ASN A 98 -8.26 -2.88 24.69
C ASN A 98 -8.55 -2.80 23.19
N THR A 99 -7.61 -3.17 22.30
CA THR A 99 -7.79 -3.08 20.83
C THR A 99 -9.13 -3.68 20.36
N ALA A 100 -9.52 -4.86 20.89
CA ALA A 100 -10.74 -5.53 20.46
C ALA A 100 -12.01 -4.75 20.84
N ASP A 101 -12.04 -4.16 22.03
CA ASP A 101 -13.20 -3.42 22.52
C ASP A 101 -13.31 -2.06 21.83
N VAL A 102 -12.21 -1.36 21.67
CA VAL A 102 -12.14 -0.10 20.90
C VAL A 102 -12.63 -0.32 19.45
N ALA A 103 -12.23 -1.40 18.80
CA ALA A 103 -12.68 -1.72 17.46
C ALA A 103 -14.18 -2.02 17.38
N ARG A 104 -14.77 -2.74 18.40
CA ARG A 104 -16.22 -2.97 18.47
C ARG A 104 -17.01 -1.68 18.70
N GLU A 105 -16.55 -0.84 19.62
CA GLU A 105 -17.16 0.48 19.89
C GLU A 105 -17.14 1.37 18.66
N ALA A 106 -16.05 1.33 17.90
CA ALA A 106 -15.94 2.02 16.60
C ALA A 106 -16.85 1.39 15.53
N GLY A 107 -17.45 0.20 15.80
CA GLY A 107 -18.45 -0.48 14.96
C GLY A 107 -17.89 -1.39 13.91
N ALA A 108 -16.77 -2.04 14.18
CA ALA A 108 -16.24 -3.15 13.41
C ALA A 108 -16.75 -4.49 13.96
N ILE A 109 -16.80 -5.51 13.11
CA ILE A 109 -16.97 -6.91 13.50
C ILE A 109 -15.59 -7.42 13.94
N VAL A 110 -15.48 -7.92 15.18
CA VAL A 110 -14.18 -8.30 15.74
C VAL A 110 -14.08 -9.80 15.95
N PHE A 111 -13.02 -10.37 15.42
CA PHE A 111 -12.61 -11.75 15.65
C PHE A 111 -11.39 -11.79 16.58
N PRO A 112 -11.57 -12.07 17.88
CA PRO A 112 -10.45 -12.28 18.79
C PRO A 112 -9.73 -13.58 18.43
N ARG A 113 -8.40 -13.53 18.40
CA ARG A 113 -7.55 -14.68 18.16
C ARG A 113 -6.39 -14.70 19.16
N SER A 114 -6.18 -15.85 19.78
CA SER A 114 -5.01 -16.11 20.63
C SER A 114 -4.34 -17.38 20.15
N ASN A 115 -3.09 -17.29 19.71
CA ASN A 115 -2.32 -18.43 19.20
C ASN A 115 -0.82 -18.17 19.32
N ASP A 116 -0.15 -18.93 20.19
CA ASP A 116 1.28 -18.77 20.45
C ASP A 116 2.19 -19.50 19.45
N LYS A 117 1.62 -20.40 18.63
CA LYS A 117 2.38 -21.16 17.63
C LYS A 117 2.36 -20.52 16.27
N LEU A 118 1.19 -20.02 15.84
CA LEU A 118 1.00 -19.42 14.52
C LEU A 118 0.91 -17.89 14.69
N VAL A 119 2.03 -17.27 15.01
CA VAL A 119 2.13 -15.83 15.25
C VAL A 119 2.47 -15.09 13.96
N GLY A 120 1.77 -13.98 13.70
CA GLY A 120 2.04 -13.06 12.60
C GLY A 120 0.83 -12.72 11.75
N LYS A 121 0.93 -11.58 11.06
CA LYS A 121 -0.16 -10.97 10.27
C LYS A 121 -0.78 -11.94 9.25
N GLY A 122 0.03 -12.74 8.56
CA GLY A 122 -0.47 -13.70 7.57
C GLY A 122 -1.40 -14.74 8.18
N TYR A 123 -1.06 -15.27 9.35
CA TYR A 123 -1.91 -16.24 10.07
C TYR A 123 -3.18 -15.60 10.63
N ALA A 124 -3.10 -14.36 11.09
CA ALA A 124 -4.28 -13.61 11.53
C ALA A 124 -5.24 -13.37 10.37
N LEU A 125 -4.73 -12.95 9.20
CA LEU A 125 -5.55 -12.75 8.01
C LEU A 125 -6.16 -14.06 7.48
N ASP A 126 -5.42 -15.17 7.48
CA ASP A 126 -5.94 -16.48 7.09
C ASP A 126 -7.08 -16.93 8.02
N TYR A 127 -6.90 -16.73 9.32
CA TYR A 127 -7.97 -16.99 10.31
C TYR A 127 -9.20 -16.12 10.05
N GLY A 128 -9.01 -14.81 9.87
CA GLY A 128 -10.10 -13.88 9.60
C GLY A 128 -10.84 -14.20 8.30
N LEU A 129 -10.12 -14.54 7.24
CA LEU A 129 -10.70 -14.92 5.96
C LEU A 129 -11.59 -16.18 6.08
N LYS A 130 -11.11 -17.20 6.80
CA LYS A 130 -11.89 -18.41 7.08
C LYS A 130 -13.15 -18.10 7.88
N ALA A 131 -13.03 -17.29 8.93
CA ALA A 131 -14.17 -16.87 9.76
C ALA A 131 -15.21 -16.07 8.95
N ILE A 132 -14.78 -15.21 8.04
CA ILE A 132 -15.68 -14.47 7.14
C ILE A 132 -16.42 -15.43 6.21
N TRP A 133 -15.74 -16.38 5.58
CA TRP A 133 -16.38 -17.35 4.69
C TRP A 133 -17.35 -18.28 5.41
N GLU A 134 -17.08 -18.64 6.67
CA GLU A 134 -17.96 -19.50 7.45
C GLU A 134 -19.19 -18.77 7.98
N GLN A 135 -19.05 -17.50 8.39
CA GLN A 135 -20.09 -16.78 9.11
C GLN A 135 -20.85 -15.75 8.26
N TYR A 136 -20.26 -15.31 7.14
CA TYR A 136 -20.78 -14.22 6.29
C TYR A 136 -20.79 -14.59 4.81
N ALA A 137 -20.87 -15.87 4.48
CA ALA A 137 -20.93 -16.35 3.08
C ALA A 137 -22.13 -15.79 2.30
N ASP A 138 -23.22 -15.47 3.01
CA ASP A 138 -24.44 -14.88 2.44
C ASP A 138 -24.30 -13.41 2.00
N ARG A 139 -23.20 -12.77 2.38
CA ARG A 139 -22.95 -11.36 2.03
C ARG A 139 -22.40 -11.16 0.62
N ASP A 140 -21.94 -12.21 -0.07
CA ASP A 140 -21.44 -12.18 -1.45
C ASP A 140 -20.38 -11.11 -1.68
N TYR A 141 -19.32 -11.09 -0.86
CA TYR A 141 -18.22 -10.14 -1.04
C TYR A 141 -17.48 -10.39 -2.35
N GLU A 142 -17.39 -9.36 -3.17
CA GLU A 142 -16.77 -9.42 -4.49
C GLU A 142 -15.25 -9.16 -4.44
N ALA A 143 -14.79 -8.42 -3.42
CA ALA A 143 -13.36 -8.25 -3.17
C ALA A 143 -13.06 -7.98 -1.69
N PHE A 144 -11.79 -8.20 -1.32
CA PHE A 144 -11.25 -8.00 0.02
C PHE A 144 -10.23 -6.88 0.03
N PHE A 145 -10.36 -5.96 0.98
CA PHE A 145 -9.35 -4.96 1.29
C PHE A 145 -8.58 -5.36 2.53
N VAL A 146 -7.26 -5.18 2.53
CA VAL A 146 -6.42 -5.43 3.69
C VAL A 146 -5.68 -4.14 4.05
N PHE A 147 -5.89 -3.66 5.28
CA PHE A 147 -5.21 -2.49 5.81
C PHE A 147 -4.36 -2.83 7.03
N ASP A 148 -3.37 -2.00 7.31
CA ASP A 148 -2.70 -1.95 8.60
C ASP A 148 -3.53 -1.08 9.55
N ALA A 149 -3.54 -1.40 10.84
CA ALA A 149 -4.39 -0.75 11.84
C ALA A 149 -4.10 0.75 12.01
N ASP A 150 -2.90 1.19 11.65
CA ASP A 150 -2.43 2.56 11.72
C ASP A 150 -2.73 3.39 10.46
N ASN A 151 -3.38 2.81 9.45
CA ASN A 151 -3.74 3.54 8.24
C ASN A 151 -4.90 4.51 8.47
N VAL A 152 -4.98 5.55 7.63
CA VAL A 152 -6.16 6.43 7.49
C VAL A 152 -6.43 6.62 6.02
N LEU A 153 -7.69 6.48 5.60
CA LEU A 153 -8.08 6.51 4.20
C LEU A 153 -8.55 7.91 3.77
N ASP A 154 -8.23 8.28 2.53
CA ASP A 154 -8.88 9.42 1.88
C ASP A 154 -10.38 9.14 1.71
N VAL A 155 -11.22 10.17 1.84
CA VAL A 155 -12.69 10.05 1.77
C VAL A 155 -13.21 9.44 0.46
N ASN A 156 -12.44 9.50 -0.62
CA ASN A 156 -12.80 8.93 -1.92
C ASN A 156 -12.13 7.60 -2.22
N TYR A 157 -11.43 7.01 -1.25
CA TYR A 157 -10.62 5.82 -1.48
C TYR A 157 -11.43 4.67 -2.10
N PHE A 158 -12.54 4.28 -1.47
CA PHE A 158 -13.37 3.17 -1.97
C PHE A 158 -13.99 3.48 -3.32
N ARG A 159 -14.39 4.70 -3.60
CA ARG A 159 -14.91 5.10 -4.90
C ARG A 159 -13.89 4.90 -6.03
N GLU A 160 -12.63 5.32 -5.80
CA GLU A 160 -11.57 5.21 -6.80
C GLU A 160 -11.11 3.75 -6.96
N MET A 161 -11.07 2.98 -5.86
CA MET A 161 -10.75 1.55 -5.89
C MET A 161 -11.87 0.75 -6.56
N ASN A 162 -13.13 1.08 -6.30
CA ASN A 162 -14.28 0.50 -6.97
C ASN A 162 -14.21 0.69 -8.50
N ALA A 163 -13.86 1.90 -8.95
CA ALA A 163 -13.65 2.15 -10.37
C ALA A 163 -12.52 1.31 -10.95
N THR A 164 -11.49 1.01 -10.17
CA THR A 164 -10.39 0.15 -10.61
C THR A 164 -10.80 -1.30 -10.69
N PHE A 165 -11.54 -1.80 -9.69
CA PHE A 165 -12.06 -3.17 -9.62
C PHE A 165 -13.09 -3.43 -10.73
N ASP A 166 -14.09 -2.57 -10.88
CA ASP A 166 -15.15 -2.69 -11.91
C ASP A 166 -14.60 -2.68 -13.34
N ASN A 167 -13.43 -2.11 -13.56
CA ASN A 167 -12.70 -2.17 -14.82
C ASN A 167 -11.77 -3.40 -14.95
N GLY A 168 -11.95 -4.43 -14.12
CA GLY A 168 -11.35 -5.75 -14.27
C GLY A 168 -10.01 -5.96 -13.54
N ALA A 169 -9.62 -5.08 -12.62
CA ALA A 169 -8.43 -5.31 -11.81
C ALA A 169 -8.69 -6.43 -10.79
N LYS A 170 -7.91 -7.51 -10.84
CA LYS A 170 -8.01 -8.65 -9.90
C LYS A 170 -7.26 -8.40 -8.60
N ALA A 171 -6.19 -7.64 -8.65
CA ALA A 171 -5.42 -7.18 -7.49
C ALA A 171 -4.91 -5.78 -7.77
N SER A 172 -4.91 -4.94 -6.77
CA SER A 172 -4.41 -3.56 -6.89
C SER A 172 -3.87 -3.05 -5.56
N THR A 173 -2.96 -2.12 -5.65
CA THR A 173 -2.46 -1.34 -4.52
C THR A 173 -2.67 0.14 -4.78
N SER A 174 -2.75 0.93 -3.73
CA SER A 174 -2.99 2.36 -3.82
C SER A 174 -1.75 3.19 -3.52
N TYR A 175 -1.84 4.47 -3.84
CA TYR A 175 -0.87 5.45 -3.38
C TYR A 175 -0.92 5.57 -1.85
N ARG A 176 0.26 5.63 -1.24
CA ARG A 176 0.45 5.88 0.19
C ARG A 176 1.12 7.23 0.40
N ASN A 177 0.79 7.86 1.51
CA ASN A 177 1.48 9.07 1.97
C ASN A 177 1.73 8.97 3.47
N SER A 178 2.66 9.77 3.99
CA SER A 178 2.90 9.87 5.43
C SER A 178 1.86 10.79 6.08
N LYS A 179 1.19 10.34 7.16
CA LYS A 179 0.24 11.16 7.93
C LYS A 179 0.88 12.45 8.44
N ASN A 180 2.15 12.40 8.79
CA ASN A 180 2.91 13.47 9.40
C ASN A 180 4.02 14.03 8.50
N PHE A 181 3.73 14.16 7.20
CA PHE A 181 4.68 14.64 6.19
C PHE A 181 5.44 15.91 6.61
N GLY A 182 4.78 16.84 7.25
CA GLY A 182 5.37 18.11 7.68
C GLY A 182 6.09 18.08 9.05
N SER A 183 6.10 16.96 9.77
CA SER A 183 6.64 16.90 11.15
C SER A 183 8.17 16.92 11.19
N ASN A 184 8.82 16.26 10.25
CA ASN A 184 10.27 16.18 10.16
C ASN A 184 10.72 15.71 8.77
N TRP A 185 12.02 15.85 8.49
CA TRP A 185 12.60 15.51 7.19
C TRP A 185 12.52 14.00 6.84
N ILE A 186 12.50 13.12 7.85
CA ILE A 186 12.36 11.66 7.64
C ILE A 186 10.97 11.34 7.12
N SER A 187 9.92 11.87 7.76
CA SER A 187 8.53 11.70 7.33
C SER A 187 8.29 12.28 5.94
N ALA A 188 8.88 13.44 5.65
CA ALA A 188 8.87 14.03 4.31
C ALA A 188 9.57 13.13 3.28
N GLY A 189 10.72 12.55 3.63
CA GLY A 189 11.46 11.62 2.79
C GLY A 189 10.65 10.37 2.42
N TYR A 190 9.95 9.77 3.40
CA TYR A 190 9.03 8.66 3.13
C TYR A 190 7.87 9.05 2.20
N GLY A 191 7.27 10.23 2.40
CA GLY A 191 6.21 10.72 1.53
C GLY A 191 6.68 10.90 0.08
N VAL A 192 7.87 11.45 -0.13
CA VAL A 192 8.50 11.58 -1.46
C VAL A 192 8.79 10.21 -2.07
N TRP A 193 9.27 9.25 -1.29
CA TRP A 193 9.50 7.90 -1.77
C TRP A 193 8.20 7.24 -2.23
N PHE A 194 7.14 7.26 -1.42
CA PHE A 194 5.84 6.72 -1.80
C PHE A 194 5.28 7.38 -3.07
N LEU A 195 5.45 8.71 -3.19
CA LEU A 195 5.06 9.43 -4.40
C LEU A 195 5.82 8.94 -5.63
N ARG A 196 7.15 8.78 -5.52
CA ARG A 196 7.99 8.25 -6.60
C ARG A 196 7.53 6.86 -7.03
N GLU A 197 7.31 5.96 -6.08
CA GLU A 197 6.93 4.57 -6.35
C GLU A 197 5.55 4.48 -6.99
N ALA A 198 4.55 5.11 -6.40
CA ALA A 198 3.18 5.03 -6.89
C ALA A 198 2.96 5.84 -8.17
N LYS A 199 3.37 7.12 -8.19
CA LYS A 199 3.07 8.01 -9.31
C LYS A 199 4.01 7.81 -10.50
N PHE A 200 5.30 7.57 -10.27
CA PHE A 200 6.24 7.46 -11.38
C PHE A 200 6.49 6.02 -11.82
N LEU A 201 6.71 5.08 -10.89
CA LEU A 201 7.04 3.72 -11.29
C LEU A 201 5.79 2.90 -11.61
N ASN A 202 4.83 2.82 -10.70
CA ASN A 202 3.66 1.96 -10.88
C ASN A 202 2.70 2.53 -11.94
N GLN A 203 2.47 3.85 -11.94
CA GLN A 203 1.65 4.47 -12.98
C GLN A 203 2.26 4.35 -14.38
N ALA A 204 3.59 4.44 -14.53
CA ALA A 204 4.25 4.19 -15.81
C ALA A 204 4.04 2.76 -16.29
N ARG A 205 4.21 1.76 -15.39
CA ARG A 205 3.96 0.34 -15.70
C ARG A 205 2.54 0.10 -16.15
N LEU A 206 1.56 0.65 -15.43
CA LEU A 206 0.14 0.58 -15.83
C LEU A 206 -0.10 1.21 -17.21
N THR A 207 0.51 2.37 -17.48
CA THR A 207 0.36 3.06 -18.77
C THR A 207 1.00 2.28 -19.93
N LEU A 208 2.07 1.53 -19.66
CA LEU A 208 2.76 0.66 -20.59
C LEU A 208 2.15 -0.75 -20.68
N ASN A 209 1.10 -1.04 -19.90
CA ASN A 209 0.47 -2.35 -19.79
C ASN A 209 1.48 -3.45 -19.38
N THR A 210 2.48 -3.10 -18.60
CA THR A 210 3.40 -4.03 -17.96
C THR A 210 2.87 -4.35 -16.56
N SER A 211 2.81 -5.64 -16.20
CA SER A 211 2.32 -6.06 -14.88
C SER A 211 3.13 -5.45 -13.74
N CYS A 212 2.45 -5.04 -12.69
CA CYS A 212 3.07 -4.69 -11.40
C CYS A 212 3.23 -5.93 -10.53
#